data_e0c96b5dccb4c4662fb540d4c9f72293
#
_entry.id   e0c96b5dccb4c4662fb540d4c9f72293
#
_cell.length_a   1.000
_cell.length_b   1.000
_cell.length_c   1.000
_cell.angle_alpha   90.00
_cell.angle_beta   90.00
_cell.angle_gamma   90.00
#
_symmetry.space_group_name_H-M   'P 1'
#
loop_
_entity.id
_entity.type
_entity.pdbx_description
1 polymer ?
#
loop_
_entity_poly.entity_id
_entity_poly.type
_entity_poly.pdbx_seq_one_letter_code
_entity_poly.pdbx_strand_id
1 'polypeptide(L)'
;MFIHQADNWTNFVWDKDKISDKLMQVMQALGYMHGRLSMLGFEEQLKATAESITAEIVSTSQIEGITLKTNSVRSSVARRLGVPADGVAESISHDVEGIVTVELDATHNYSQPLTHERLFNWHNELFPIDRRKHYQIDIGQYRTHGMQVVSGNMGRERVHYQAPEAQRVPQEMEIFLNWYNDATIAASPLKAAIAHFWFVCIHPFDD
;
A
#
# COMPACT_ATOMS: atom_id res chain seq x y z
N MET A 1 -15.59 -1.56 22.27
CA MET A 1 -15.70 -0.35 21.43
C MET A 1 -14.45 -0.27 20.58
N PHE A 2 -14.57 -0.26 19.27
CA PHE A 2 -13.45 -0.12 18.34
C PHE A 2 -13.31 1.33 17.89
N ILE A 3 -12.13 1.70 17.36
CA ILE A 3 -11.80 3.10 17.06
C ILE A 3 -12.82 3.79 16.13
N HIS A 4 -13.33 3.09 15.13
CA HIS A 4 -14.33 3.62 14.19
C HIS A 4 -15.72 3.85 14.81
N GLN A 5 -15.92 3.42 16.06
CA GLN A 5 -17.15 3.62 16.84
C GLN A 5 -17.05 4.81 17.81
N ALA A 6 -15.89 5.48 17.83
CA ALA A 6 -15.70 6.66 18.67
C ALA A 6 -16.36 7.90 18.02
N ASP A 7 -16.90 8.79 18.86
CA ASP A 7 -17.57 10.02 18.40
C ASP A 7 -16.65 10.94 17.59
N ASN A 8 -15.34 10.85 17.85
CA ASN A 8 -14.31 11.61 17.15
C ASN A 8 -13.61 10.80 16.04
N TRP A 9 -14.23 9.71 15.56
CA TRP A 9 -13.72 8.94 14.43
C TRP A 9 -13.37 9.86 13.26
N THR A 10 -12.20 9.65 12.67
CA THR A 10 -11.54 10.46 11.65
C THR A 10 -10.83 11.73 12.14
N ASN A 11 -11.06 12.19 13.36
CA ASN A 11 -10.28 13.27 13.95
C ASN A 11 -9.11 12.69 14.76
N PHE A 12 -8.04 12.31 14.05
CA PHE A 12 -6.87 11.69 14.65
C PHE A 12 -6.06 12.71 15.45
N VAL A 13 -5.78 12.38 16.70
CA VAL A 13 -4.93 13.17 17.60
C VAL A 13 -3.69 12.36 17.97
N TRP A 14 -2.57 13.03 18.03
CA TRP A 14 -1.29 12.44 18.42
C TRP A 14 -0.50 13.35 19.37
N ASP A 15 0.36 12.75 20.14
CA ASP A 15 1.29 13.47 21.00
C ASP A 15 2.47 13.99 20.16
N LYS A 16 2.44 15.29 19.88
CA LYS A 16 3.45 15.95 19.03
C LYS A 16 4.85 15.83 19.63
N ASP A 17 4.99 15.91 20.94
CA ASP A 17 6.29 15.90 21.61
C ASP A 17 6.95 14.53 21.49
N LYS A 18 6.16 13.45 21.56
CA LYS A 18 6.67 12.07 21.39
C LYS A 18 7.15 11.74 20.00
N ILE A 19 6.62 12.38 18.97
CA ILE A 19 6.96 12.06 17.57
C ILE A 19 7.91 13.07 16.93
N SER A 20 8.06 14.29 17.49
CA SER A 20 8.82 15.38 16.85
C SER A 20 10.25 15.00 16.52
N ASP A 21 10.97 14.39 17.47
CA ASP A 21 12.37 14.00 17.27
C ASP A 21 12.51 12.93 16.18
N LYS A 22 11.60 11.96 16.15
CA LYS A 22 11.58 10.91 15.13
C LYS A 22 11.22 11.45 13.77
N LEU A 23 10.24 12.34 13.70
CA LEU A 23 9.86 13.00 12.45
C LEU A 23 11.02 13.82 11.88
N MET A 24 11.73 14.55 12.74
CA MET A 24 12.93 15.32 12.33
C MET A 24 14.02 14.40 11.78
N GLN A 25 14.30 13.26 12.45
CA GLN A 25 15.26 12.26 11.97
C GLN A 25 14.88 11.72 10.60
N VAL A 26 13.60 11.40 10.40
CA VAL A 26 13.09 10.93 9.11
C VAL A 26 13.25 11.99 8.02
N MET A 27 12.86 13.24 8.30
CA MET A 27 12.99 14.33 7.33
C MET A 27 14.46 14.60 6.98
N GLN A 28 15.38 14.53 7.95
CA GLN A 28 16.82 14.66 7.71
C GLN A 28 17.35 13.52 6.82
N ALA A 29 16.96 12.27 7.09
CA ALA A 29 17.35 11.12 6.30
C ALA A 29 16.83 11.20 4.86
N LEU A 30 15.58 11.60 4.66
CA LEU A 30 15.00 11.83 3.34
C LEU A 30 15.73 12.93 2.57
N GLY A 31 16.00 14.06 3.22
CA GLY A 31 16.76 15.15 2.61
C GLY A 31 18.18 14.73 2.21
N TYR A 32 18.86 13.97 3.06
CA TYR A 32 20.19 13.42 2.76
C TYR A 32 20.17 12.45 1.58
N MET A 33 19.23 11.51 1.56
CA MET A 33 19.05 10.57 0.45
C MET A 33 18.75 11.29 -0.87
N HIS A 34 17.79 12.21 -0.83
CA HIS A 34 17.42 13.00 -2.01
C HIS A 34 18.61 13.80 -2.56
N GLY A 35 19.38 14.45 -1.68
CA GLY A 35 20.58 15.17 -2.07
C GLY A 35 21.64 14.28 -2.71
N ARG A 36 21.84 13.05 -2.21
CA ARG A 36 22.75 12.09 -2.83
C ARG A 36 22.27 11.58 -4.18
N LEU A 37 20.99 11.24 -4.28
CA LEU A 37 20.41 10.75 -5.54
C LEU A 37 20.45 11.82 -6.63
N SER A 38 20.24 13.10 -6.30
CA SER A 38 20.28 14.19 -7.27
C SER A 38 21.68 14.43 -7.87
N MET A 39 22.74 13.90 -7.25
CA MET A 39 24.12 13.97 -7.78
C MET A 39 24.45 12.86 -8.78
N LEU A 40 23.60 11.84 -8.88
CA LEU A 40 23.79 10.74 -9.83
C LEU A 40 23.34 11.14 -11.23
N GLY A 41 23.96 10.54 -12.25
CA GLY A 41 23.48 10.62 -13.62
C GLY A 41 22.12 9.96 -13.79
N PHE A 42 21.43 10.26 -14.88
CA PHE A 42 20.07 9.76 -15.13
C PHE A 42 19.97 8.21 -15.10
N GLU A 43 20.94 7.54 -15.72
CA GLU A 43 20.95 6.06 -15.75
C GLU A 43 21.16 5.46 -14.37
N GLU A 44 22.04 6.05 -13.56
CA GLU A 44 22.30 5.62 -12.19
C GLU A 44 21.09 5.87 -11.28
N GLN A 45 20.43 7.02 -11.44
CA GLN A 45 19.17 7.30 -10.73
C GLN A 45 18.11 6.26 -11.06
N LEU A 46 17.96 5.93 -12.34
CA LEU A 46 16.97 4.96 -12.80
C LEU A 46 17.26 3.55 -12.27
N LYS A 47 18.53 3.13 -12.26
CA LYS A 47 18.97 1.86 -11.66
C LYS A 47 18.71 1.83 -10.16
N ALA A 48 19.07 2.89 -9.44
CA ALA A 48 18.83 3.00 -8.00
C ALA A 48 17.33 2.92 -7.67
N THR A 49 16.49 3.56 -8.48
CA THR A 49 15.02 3.50 -8.37
C THR A 49 14.52 2.06 -8.57
N ALA A 50 15.00 1.38 -9.60
CA ALA A 50 14.61 0.00 -9.89
C ALA A 50 14.97 -0.96 -8.75
N GLU A 51 16.18 -0.82 -8.20
CA GLU A 51 16.63 -1.64 -7.06
C GLU A 51 15.83 -1.32 -5.78
N SER A 52 15.51 -0.05 -5.53
CA SER A 52 14.71 0.37 -4.37
C SER A 52 13.30 -0.23 -4.44
N ILE A 53 12.61 -0.08 -5.58
CA ILE A 53 11.27 -0.65 -5.80
C ILE A 53 11.30 -2.17 -5.67
N THR A 54 12.33 -2.83 -6.23
CA THR A 54 12.50 -4.28 -6.11
C THR A 54 12.62 -4.71 -4.65
N ALA A 55 13.46 -4.02 -3.88
CA ALA A 55 13.68 -4.33 -2.47
C ALA A 55 12.41 -4.08 -1.63
N GLU A 56 11.67 -3.02 -1.93
CA GLU A 56 10.42 -2.67 -1.25
C GLU A 56 9.37 -3.74 -1.49
N ILE A 57 9.09 -4.11 -2.74
CA ILE A 57 8.12 -5.15 -3.10
C ILE A 57 8.47 -6.47 -2.39
N VAL A 58 9.72 -6.90 -2.44
CA VAL A 58 10.14 -8.17 -1.82
C VAL A 58 9.97 -8.11 -0.30
N SER A 59 10.39 -7.01 0.34
CA SER A 59 10.31 -6.86 1.80
C SER A 59 8.88 -6.77 2.29
N THR A 60 8.04 -5.99 1.63
CA THR A 60 6.63 -5.82 1.99
C THR A 60 5.87 -7.14 1.82
N SER A 61 6.06 -7.83 0.70
CA SER A 61 5.46 -9.15 0.49
C SER A 61 5.89 -10.17 1.54
N GLN A 62 7.16 -10.12 1.96
CA GLN A 62 7.66 -11.02 3.01
C GLN A 62 7.03 -10.75 4.37
N ILE A 63 6.75 -9.49 4.70
CA ILE A 63 6.01 -9.10 5.93
C ILE A 63 4.62 -9.74 5.94
N GLU A 64 3.95 -9.79 4.79
CA GLU A 64 2.63 -10.42 4.60
C GLU A 64 2.72 -11.95 4.42
N GLY A 65 3.89 -12.55 4.62
CA GLY A 65 4.08 -14.00 4.50
C GLY A 65 4.20 -14.51 3.06
N ILE A 66 4.26 -13.63 2.07
CA ILE A 66 4.38 -13.97 0.65
C ILE A 66 5.86 -13.96 0.27
N THR A 67 6.38 -15.09 -0.22
CA THR A 67 7.76 -15.20 -0.69
C THR A 67 7.80 -15.00 -2.20
N LEU A 68 8.33 -13.86 -2.65
CA LEU A 68 8.57 -13.57 -4.05
C LEU A 68 10.03 -13.86 -4.43
N LYS A 69 10.25 -14.32 -5.67
CA LYS A 69 11.61 -14.47 -6.22
C LYS A 69 12.13 -13.07 -6.59
N THR A 70 13.16 -12.61 -5.91
CA THR A 70 13.78 -11.30 -6.12
C THR A 70 14.13 -11.04 -7.59
N ASN A 71 14.69 -12.03 -8.30
CA ASN A 71 15.05 -11.89 -9.71
C ASN A 71 13.82 -11.71 -10.62
N SER A 72 12.69 -12.36 -10.32
CA SER A 72 11.44 -12.15 -11.08
C SER A 72 10.89 -10.74 -10.86
N VAL A 73 10.91 -10.24 -9.63
CA VAL A 73 10.49 -8.85 -9.31
C VAL A 73 11.43 -7.86 -10.02
N ARG A 74 12.75 -8.03 -9.88
CA ARG A 74 13.75 -7.17 -10.53
C ARG A 74 13.56 -7.13 -12.06
N SER A 75 13.35 -8.28 -12.70
CA SER A 75 13.14 -8.36 -14.14
C SER A 75 11.86 -7.63 -14.59
N SER A 76 10.78 -7.74 -13.81
CA SER A 76 9.53 -7.03 -14.10
C SER A 76 9.69 -5.51 -13.95
N VAL A 77 10.27 -5.06 -12.84
CA VAL A 77 10.55 -3.64 -12.57
C VAL A 77 11.46 -3.05 -13.63
N ALA A 78 12.60 -3.70 -13.91
CA ALA A 78 13.57 -3.24 -14.90
C ALA A 78 12.94 -3.09 -16.29
N ARG A 79 12.15 -4.08 -16.74
CA ARG A 79 11.45 -4.03 -18.03
C ARG A 79 10.51 -2.84 -18.11
N ARG A 80 9.74 -2.56 -17.06
CA ARG A 80 8.75 -1.46 -17.04
C ARG A 80 9.41 -0.08 -16.97
N LEU A 81 10.56 0.01 -16.31
CA LEU A 81 11.34 1.25 -16.22
C LEU A 81 12.29 1.46 -17.40
N GLY A 82 12.42 0.48 -18.32
CA GLY A 82 13.36 0.56 -19.44
C GLY A 82 14.84 0.45 -19.02
N VAL A 83 15.10 -0.17 -17.86
CA VAL A 83 16.46 -0.42 -17.36
C VAL A 83 16.94 -1.76 -17.90
N PRO A 84 18.21 -1.89 -18.37
CA PRO A 84 18.78 -3.19 -18.70
C PRO A 84 18.70 -4.13 -17.49
N ALA A 85 18.08 -5.30 -17.68
CA ALA A 85 18.08 -6.34 -16.65
C ALA A 85 19.36 -7.17 -16.81
N ASP A 86 20.28 -7.08 -15.83
CA ASP A 86 21.44 -7.95 -15.78
C ASP A 86 20.98 -9.34 -15.33
N GLY A 87 20.91 -10.29 -16.26
CA GLY A 87 20.60 -11.70 -15.95
C GLY A 87 19.67 -12.36 -16.96
N VAL A 88 19.46 -13.66 -16.78
CA VAL A 88 18.52 -14.46 -17.58
C VAL A 88 17.10 -14.01 -17.22
N ALA A 89 16.32 -13.65 -18.24
CA ALA A 89 14.89 -13.34 -18.08
C ALA A 89 14.20 -14.59 -17.49
N GLU A 90 13.90 -14.54 -16.22
CA GLU A 90 13.05 -15.55 -15.57
C GLU A 90 11.61 -15.35 -16.03
N SER A 91 10.85 -16.45 -16.09
CA SER A 91 9.41 -16.35 -16.32
C SER A 91 8.79 -15.59 -15.16
N ILE A 92 8.13 -14.47 -15.45
CA ILE A 92 7.50 -13.62 -14.46
C ILE A 92 6.08 -14.15 -14.24
N SER A 93 5.71 -14.42 -13.00
CA SER A 93 4.36 -14.83 -12.65
C SER A 93 3.39 -13.64 -12.71
N HIS A 94 2.11 -13.91 -12.94
CA HIS A 94 1.07 -12.87 -12.91
C HIS A 94 1.01 -12.15 -11.56
N ASP A 95 1.27 -12.85 -10.46
CA ASP A 95 1.28 -12.26 -9.11
C ASP A 95 2.37 -11.17 -9.00
N VAL A 96 3.57 -11.44 -9.52
CA VAL A 96 4.66 -10.43 -9.57
C VAL A 96 4.28 -9.26 -10.46
N GLU A 97 3.70 -9.53 -11.63
CA GLU A 97 3.27 -8.46 -12.55
C GLU A 97 2.22 -7.53 -11.91
N GLY A 98 1.22 -8.09 -11.23
CA GLY A 98 0.19 -7.34 -10.55
C GLY A 98 0.75 -6.43 -9.47
N ILE A 99 1.57 -6.97 -8.56
CA ILE A 99 2.22 -6.20 -7.50
C ILE A 99 3.09 -5.08 -8.07
N VAL A 100 3.91 -5.37 -9.09
CA VAL A 100 4.76 -4.36 -9.74
C VAL A 100 3.91 -3.28 -10.43
N THR A 101 2.77 -3.65 -11.02
CA THR A 101 1.84 -2.68 -11.62
C THR A 101 1.32 -1.69 -10.59
N VAL A 102 0.84 -2.20 -9.46
CA VAL A 102 0.29 -1.37 -8.37
C VAL A 102 1.37 -0.46 -7.80
N GLU A 103 2.55 -1.01 -7.51
CA GLU A 103 3.67 -0.25 -6.94
C GLU A 103 4.13 0.89 -7.86
N LEU A 104 4.27 0.61 -9.16
CA LEU A 104 4.66 1.62 -10.14
C LEU A 104 3.58 2.68 -10.34
N ASP A 105 2.31 2.30 -10.35
CA ASP A 105 1.23 3.29 -10.44
C ASP A 105 1.20 4.17 -9.17
N ALA A 106 1.32 3.59 -7.99
CA ALA A 106 1.33 4.34 -6.74
C ALA A 106 2.49 5.33 -6.65
N THR A 107 3.69 4.92 -7.09
CA THR A 107 4.92 5.72 -6.96
C THR A 107 5.14 6.71 -8.10
N HIS A 108 4.78 6.39 -9.34
CA HIS A 108 4.97 7.29 -10.50
C HIS A 108 3.78 8.22 -10.71
N ASN A 109 2.58 7.74 -10.44
CA ASN A 109 1.33 8.49 -10.60
C ASN A 109 0.82 9.08 -9.27
N TYR A 110 1.73 9.32 -8.31
CA TYR A 110 1.37 9.84 -6.98
C TYR A 110 0.66 11.21 -7.02
N SER A 111 0.88 11.99 -8.07
CA SER A 111 0.21 13.29 -8.27
C SER A 111 -1.23 13.18 -8.79
N GLN A 112 -1.64 12.00 -9.26
CA GLN A 112 -3.01 11.75 -9.69
C GLN A 112 -3.89 11.51 -8.45
N PRO A 113 -5.15 11.97 -8.48
CA PRO A 113 -6.08 11.70 -7.39
C PRO A 113 -6.22 10.20 -7.11
N LEU A 114 -6.31 9.85 -5.83
CA LEU A 114 -6.71 8.50 -5.42
C LEU A 114 -8.25 8.44 -5.50
N THR A 115 -8.77 7.50 -6.27
CA THR A 115 -10.21 7.33 -6.50
C THR A 115 -10.66 5.92 -6.17
N HIS A 116 -11.96 5.71 -5.97
CA HIS A 116 -12.54 4.38 -5.82
C HIS A 116 -12.12 3.45 -6.97
N GLU A 117 -12.26 3.95 -8.19
CA GLU A 117 -11.95 3.20 -9.40
C GLU A 117 -10.46 2.81 -9.46
N ARG A 118 -9.54 3.72 -9.08
CA ARG A 118 -8.11 3.43 -9.02
C ARG A 118 -7.79 2.34 -8.02
N LEU A 119 -8.40 2.38 -6.83
CA LEU A 119 -8.28 1.34 -5.82
C LEU A 119 -8.85 -0.01 -6.29
N PHE A 120 -10.00 -0.01 -6.98
CA PHE A 120 -10.59 -1.22 -7.56
C PHE A 120 -9.69 -1.83 -8.63
N ASN A 121 -9.06 -1.01 -9.45
CA ASN A 121 -8.10 -1.46 -10.45
C ASN A 121 -6.86 -2.07 -9.78
N TRP A 122 -6.32 -1.46 -8.73
CA TRP A 122 -5.21 -2.04 -7.96
C TRP A 122 -5.58 -3.40 -7.37
N HIS A 123 -6.76 -3.52 -6.79
CA HIS A 123 -7.23 -4.79 -6.24
C HIS A 123 -7.41 -5.86 -7.34
N ASN A 124 -7.89 -5.47 -8.52
CA ASN A 124 -7.97 -6.36 -9.67
C ASN A 124 -6.60 -6.87 -10.15
N GLU A 125 -5.56 -6.03 -10.11
CA GLU A 125 -4.20 -6.41 -10.50
C GLU A 125 -3.59 -7.42 -9.50
N LEU A 126 -3.90 -7.29 -8.22
CA LEU A 126 -3.40 -8.20 -7.17
C LEU A 126 -4.04 -9.59 -7.25
N PHE A 127 -5.26 -9.71 -7.79
CA PHE A 127 -6.00 -10.97 -7.91
C PHE A 127 -6.30 -11.30 -9.39
N PRO A 128 -5.37 -11.99 -10.07
CA PRO A 128 -5.48 -12.30 -11.50
C PRO A 128 -6.74 -13.11 -11.86
N ILE A 129 -7.28 -12.86 -13.05
CA ILE A 129 -8.56 -13.44 -13.52
C ILE A 129 -8.53 -14.98 -13.57
N ASP A 130 -7.40 -15.57 -13.93
CA ASP A 130 -7.22 -17.02 -14.03
C ASP A 130 -7.32 -17.74 -12.68
N ARG A 131 -7.05 -17.04 -11.58
CA ARG A 131 -7.13 -17.55 -10.21
C ARG A 131 -8.39 -17.13 -9.46
N ARG A 132 -9.18 -16.19 -9.97
CA ARG A 132 -10.39 -15.68 -9.30
C ARG A 132 -11.38 -16.77 -8.86
N LYS A 133 -11.45 -17.88 -9.60
CA LYS A 133 -12.31 -19.03 -9.24
C LYS A 133 -11.90 -19.73 -7.94
N HIS A 134 -10.68 -19.51 -7.47
CA HIS A 134 -10.16 -20.09 -6.24
C HIS A 134 -10.33 -19.16 -5.02
N TYR A 135 -10.58 -17.87 -5.26
CA TYR A 135 -10.83 -16.89 -4.21
C TYR A 135 -12.33 -16.74 -3.98
N GLN A 136 -12.74 -16.90 -2.72
CA GLN A 136 -14.12 -16.62 -2.29
C GLN A 136 -14.20 -15.20 -1.72
N ILE A 137 -13.61 -14.22 -2.42
CA ILE A 137 -13.50 -12.84 -2.01
C ILE A 137 -14.07 -11.90 -3.09
N ASP A 138 -14.48 -10.73 -2.66
CA ASP A 138 -14.97 -9.67 -3.54
C ASP A 138 -13.78 -8.95 -4.20
N ILE A 139 -13.52 -9.22 -5.49
CA ILE A 139 -12.37 -8.67 -6.21
C ILE A 139 -12.77 -7.43 -7.03
N GLY A 140 -11.97 -6.37 -6.94
CA GLY A 140 -12.17 -5.13 -7.72
C GLY A 140 -13.36 -4.30 -7.26
N GLN A 141 -13.80 -4.51 -6.05
CA GLN A 141 -14.86 -3.75 -5.39
C GLN A 141 -14.66 -3.78 -3.88
N TYR A 142 -15.39 -2.99 -3.14
CA TYR A 142 -15.40 -3.09 -1.69
C TYR A 142 -16.08 -4.37 -1.23
N ARG A 143 -15.59 -4.92 -0.10
CA ARG A 143 -16.18 -6.10 0.53
C ARG A 143 -17.66 -5.91 0.81
N THR A 144 -18.42 -7.00 0.69
CA THR A 144 -19.85 -7.02 0.92
C THR A 144 -20.23 -7.69 2.26
N HIS A 145 -19.25 -8.19 2.98
CA HIS A 145 -19.45 -8.87 4.27
C HIS A 145 -18.59 -8.28 5.39
N GLY A 146 -18.84 -8.71 6.63
CA GLY A 146 -18.14 -8.24 7.81
C GLY A 146 -16.69 -8.71 7.83
N MET A 147 -15.79 -7.85 8.37
CA MET A 147 -14.37 -8.14 8.53
C MET A 147 -13.97 -8.04 9.99
N GLN A 148 -13.24 -9.05 10.47
CA GLN A 148 -12.72 -9.10 11.83
C GLN A 148 -11.30 -9.61 11.86
N VAL A 149 -10.46 -9.01 12.71
CA VAL A 149 -9.14 -9.55 13.05
C VAL A 149 -9.30 -10.41 14.28
N VAL A 150 -9.04 -11.69 14.13
CA VAL A 150 -9.22 -12.68 15.20
C VAL A 150 -7.94 -13.46 15.48
N SER A 151 -7.82 -14.00 16.69
CA SER A 151 -6.82 -15.00 17.02
C SER A 151 -7.43 -16.13 17.84
N GLY A 152 -6.80 -17.28 17.85
CA GLY A 152 -7.28 -18.46 18.57
C GLY A 152 -7.71 -19.59 17.63
N ASN A 153 -8.16 -20.69 18.21
CA ASN A 153 -8.65 -21.85 17.45
C ASN A 153 -10.13 -21.66 17.08
N MET A 154 -10.55 -22.29 16.00
CA MET A 154 -11.95 -22.29 15.55
C MET A 154 -12.91 -22.61 16.70
N GLY A 155 -13.92 -21.75 16.92
CA GLY A 155 -14.88 -21.85 18.01
C GLY A 155 -14.42 -21.30 19.37
N ARG A 156 -13.19 -20.73 19.44
CA ARG A 156 -12.63 -20.02 20.60
C ARG A 156 -11.85 -18.80 20.19
N GLU A 157 -12.30 -18.12 19.13
CA GLU A 157 -11.65 -16.95 18.58
C GLU A 157 -11.80 -15.77 19.55
N ARG A 158 -10.72 -15.02 19.68
CA ARG A 158 -10.71 -13.72 20.32
C ARG A 158 -10.69 -12.65 19.23
N VAL A 159 -11.73 -11.83 19.18
CA VAL A 159 -11.82 -10.69 18.26
C VAL A 159 -10.93 -9.56 18.81
N HIS A 160 -9.93 -9.17 18.05
CA HIS A 160 -9.03 -8.04 18.36
C HIS A 160 -9.53 -6.75 17.75
N TYR A 161 -10.08 -6.84 16.56
CA TYR A 161 -10.65 -5.72 15.83
C TYR A 161 -11.85 -6.17 15.01
N GLN A 162 -12.81 -5.29 14.86
CA GLN A 162 -13.94 -5.43 13.95
C GLN A 162 -14.01 -4.16 13.12
N ALA A 163 -13.92 -4.30 11.80
CA ALA A 163 -14.03 -3.19 10.86
C ALA A 163 -15.49 -2.67 10.80
N PRO A 164 -15.72 -1.49 10.24
CA PRO A 164 -17.06 -0.98 9.97
C PRO A 164 -17.90 -1.99 9.20
N GLU A 165 -19.21 -1.95 9.38
CA GLU A 165 -20.13 -2.79 8.59
C GLU A 165 -19.95 -2.52 7.08
N ALA A 166 -20.09 -3.58 6.26
CA ALA A 166 -19.86 -3.50 4.82
C ALA A 166 -20.66 -2.39 4.14
N GLN A 167 -21.90 -2.17 4.57
CA GLN A 167 -22.78 -1.12 4.05
C GLN A 167 -22.24 0.31 4.29
N ARG A 168 -21.37 0.49 5.30
CA ARG A 168 -20.74 1.77 5.61
C ARG A 168 -19.45 2.01 4.84
N VAL A 169 -18.81 0.97 4.30
CA VAL A 169 -17.51 1.08 3.64
C VAL A 169 -17.49 2.13 2.52
N PRO A 170 -18.49 2.20 1.61
CA PRO A 170 -18.47 3.23 0.57
C PRO A 170 -18.44 4.66 1.13
N GLN A 171 -19.21 4.92 2.20
CA GLN A 171 -19.24 6.24 2.84
C GLN A 171 -17.94 6.55 3.58
N GLU A 172 -17.39 5.59 4.31
CA GLU A 172 -16.11 5.75 5.01
C GLU A 172 -14.96 6.02 4.02
N MET A 173 -14.97 5.32 2.88
CA MET A 173 -13.99 5.53 1.83
C MET A 173 -14.16 6.87 1.11
N GLU A 174 -15.37 7.35 0.92
CA GLU A 174 -15.61 8.70 0.38
C GLU A 174 -14.98 9.77 1.29
N ILE A 175 -15.19 9.66 2.60
CA ILE A 175 -14.60 10.60 3.58
C ILE A 175 -13.07 10.51 3.55
N PHE A 176 -12.53 9.28 3.52
CA PHE A 176 -11.09 9.04 3.45
C PHE A 176 -10.47 9.64 2.17
N LEU A 177 -11.06 9.38 1.01
CA LEU A 177 -10.55 9.85 -0.28
C LEU A 177 -10.61 11.38 -0.39
N ASN A 178 -11.65 12.01 0.11
CA ASN A 178 -11.75 13.46 0.17
C ASN A 178 -10.63 14.06 1.02
N TRP A 179 -10.36 13.50 2.19
CA TRP A 179 -9.24 13.92 3.05
C TRP A 179 -7.88 13.63 2.40
N TYR A 180 -7.71 12.46 1.78
CA TYR A 180 -6.45 12.07 1.15
C TYR A 180 -6.07 13.02 -0.01
N ASN A 181 -7.05 13.35 -0.84
CA ASN A 181 -6.87 14.22 -2.01
C ASN A 181 -6.90 15.72 -1.68
N ASP A 182 -7.15 16.10 -0.43
CA ASP A 182 -7.17 17.51 -0.04
C ASP A 182 -5.77 18.12 -0.17
N ALA A 183 -5.64 19.02 -1.15
CA ALA A 183 -4.38 19.71 -1.46
C ALA A 183 -3.95 20.71 -0.36
N THR A 184 -4.85 21.08 0.54
CA THR A 184 -4.51 21.95 1.68
C THR A 184 -3.74 21.22 2.76
N ILE A 185 -3.80 19.88 2.78
CA ILE A 185 -3.07 19.03 3.70
C ILE A 185 -1.75 18.60 3.05
N ALA A 186 -0.66 19.20 3.50
CA ALA A 186 0.67 18.95 2.94
C ALA A 186 1.05 17.46 3.01
N ALA A 187 1.62 16.95 1.92
CA ALA A 187 2.22 15.62 1.90
C ALA A 187 3.36 15.54 2.92
N SER A 188 3.33 14.52 3.77
CA SER A 188 4.31 14.33 4.83
C SER A 188 4.32 12.87 5.29
N PRO A 189 5.40 12.41 5.96
CA PRO A 189 5.40 11.09 6.58
C PRO A 189 4.24 10.88 7.56
N LEU A 190 3.79 11.95 8.23
CA LEU A 190 2.64 11.89 9.13
C LEU A 190 1.32 11.68 8.37
N LYS A 191 1.11 12.39 7.24
CA LYS A 191 -0.07 12.17 6.38
C LYS A 191 -0.09 10.73 5.87
N ALA A 192 1.06 10.20 5.46
CA ALA A 192 1.20 8.81 5.02
C ALA A 192 0.84 7.81 6.12
N ALA A 193 1.35 8.03 7.35
CA ALA A 193 1.04 7.18 8.51
C ALA A 193 -0.45 7.20 8.88
N ILE A 194 -1.08 8.37 8.85
CA ILE A 194 -2.52 8.52 9.11
C ILE A 194 -3.33 7.83 7.99
N ALA A 195 -2.95 8.03 6.73
CA ALA A 195 -3.62 7.39 5.60
C ALA A 195 -3.59 5.86 5.72
N HIS A 196 -2.41 5.30 5.99
CA HIS A 196 -2.24 3.86 6.19
C HIS A 196 -3.11 3.34 7.34
N PHE A 197 -2.99 3.96 8.50
CA PHE A 197 -3.77 3.56 9.68
C PHE A 197 -5.27 3.64 9.44
N TRP A 198 -5.74 4.72 8.84
CA TRP A 198 -7.16 4.92 8.55
C TRP A 198 -7.70 3.89 7.56
N PHE A 199 -6.96 3.66 6.46
CA PHE A 199 -7.31 2.66 5.45
C PHE A 199 -7.41 1.25 6.06
N VAL A 200 -6.41 0.87 6.87
CA VAL A 200 -6.40 -0.41 7.60
C VAL A 200 -7.59 -0.52 8.55
N CYS A 201 -7.98 0.57 9.23
CA CYS A 201 -9.15 0.56 10.10
C CYS A 201 -10.47 0.42 9.34
N ILE A 202 -10.62 1.01 8.15
CA ILE A 202 -11.80 0.79 7.32
C ILE A 202 -11.80 -0.65 6.78
N HIS A 203 -10.64 -1.16 6.41
CA HIS A 203 -10.43 -2.47 5.79
C HIS A 203 -11.41 -2.69 4.64
N PRO A 204 -11.28 -1.91 3.55
CA PRO A 204 -12.35 -1.81 2.56
C PRO A 204 -12.43 -2.98 1.60
N PHE A 205 -11.37 -3.80 1.50
CA PHE A 205 -11.27 -4.91 0.57
C PHE A 205 -11.20 -6.25 1.31
N ASP A 206 -11.52 -7.31 0.60
CA ASP A 206 -11.21 -8.68 0.99
C ASP A 206 -9.77 -9.02 0.59
N ASP A 207 -9.09 -9.82 1.42
CA ASP A 207 -7.70 -10.27 1.25
C ASP A 207 -7.52 -11.76 1.64
#